data_acf4c1b2423d8516fe1ef557c3b895f4
#
_entry.id   acf4c1b2423d8516fe1ef557c3b895f4
#
_cell.length_a   1.000
_cell.length_b   1.000
_cell.length_c   1.000
_cell.angle_alpha   90.00
_cell.angle_beta   90.00
_cell.angle_gamma   90.00
#
_symmetry.space_group_name_H-M   'P 1'
#
loop_
_entity.id
_entity.type
_entity.pdbx_description
1 polymer ?
#
loop_
_entity_poly.entity_id
_entity_poly.type
_entity_poly.pdbx_seq_one_letter_code
_entity_poly.pdbx_strand_id
1 'polypeptide(L)'
;MKVKTRFAPSPTGFLHVGGARTALYSWLFAKNQGGEFVLRIEDTDLERSTQEAIDAIIEGMEWLELNWDEGPYYQTKRFDRYNALIDEMLADGRAYKCYCSKERLEALREGQMANGEKPRYDGKCRDHAHDHPADAPHVIRFRNPTEGSVVFDDHVRGRIEFANTELDDLIIRRTDGAPTYNFCVVVDDWDMEITHVVRGEDHINNTPRQINIYKALNAPVPEFAHVSMILGDDGAKLSKRHGAVSVMQYRDDGYLPEALLNYLVRLGWSHGDQEIFSLDEMIKLFSLDAISKSASAFNTDKLLWLNNHYMRSLDPAYVAKHLAWHMENQKIDTSNGPALADVVTLLAERCNTLVEMAAQSRYLFEDFEAIDEAAAKKHLRGVAAEPLALAKTKLAALDSWTTEALHELIEATAAELGQGMGKVGMPLRVAVTGLGQSPAIDAVMALVGKERVLARIDRALAYIEARMAAE
;
A
#
# COMPACT_ATOMS: atom_id res chain seq x y z
N MET A 1 -16.07 -1.69 -27.74
CA MET A 1 -14.61 -1.65 -27.49
C MET A 1 -14.40 -2.18 -26.08
N LYS A 2 -13.40 -3.05 -25.89
CA LYS A 2 -13.06 -3.62 -24.59
C LYS A 2 -12.46 -2.53 -23.70
N VAL A 3 -12.91 -2.46 -22.45
CA VAL A 3 -12.34 -1.50 -21.48
C VAL A 3 -10.88 -1.83 -21.22
N LYS A 4 -10.04 -0.81 -21.25
CA LYS A 4 -8.62 -0.92 -20.96
C LYS A 4 -8.16 0.27 -20.15
N THR A 5 -7.61 0.00 -18.99
CA THR A 5 -7.08 0.99 -18.06
C THR A 5 -5.59 0.80 -17.86
N ARG A 6 -4.93 1.75 -17.21
CA ARG A 6 -3.51 1.62 -16.90
C ARG A 6 -3.16 2.26 -15.55
N PHE A 7 -2.07 1.79 -14.98
CA PHE A 7 -1.32 2.47 -13.96
C PHE A 7 0.05 2.85 -14.52
N ALA A 8 0.42 4.13 -14.41
CA ALA A 8 1.58 4.69 -15.10
C ALA A 8 2.44 5.52 -14.12
N PRO A 9 3.11 4.86 -13.14
CA PRO A 9 3.90 5.55 -12.14
C PRO A 9 5.24 6.03 -12.70
N SER A 10 5.71 7.18 -12.17
CA SER A 10 7.09 7.64 -12.36
C SER A 10 7.98 7.01 -11.27
N PRO A 11 9.07 6.32 -11.64
CA PRO A 11 9.90 5.58 -10.70
C PRO A 11 10.92 6.51 -10.01
N THR A 12 10.42 7.55 -9.35
CA THR A 12 11.22 8.55 -8.62
C THR A 12 11.19 8.32 -7.10
N GLY A 13 10.62 7.22 -6.65
CA GLY A 13 10.50 6.83 -5.26
C GLY A 13 9.70 5.56 -5.08
N PHE A 14 9.24 5.32 -3.88
CA PHE A 14 8.42 4.14 -3.55
C PHE A 14 7.01 4.24 -4.11
N LEU A 15 6.31 3.08 -4.17
CA LEU A 15 4.88 3.08 -4.44
C LEU A 15 4.15 3.70 -3.24
N HIS A 16 3.67 4.93 -3.43
CA HIS A 16 2.92 5.68 -2.44
C HIS A 16 1.48 5.16 -2.34
N VAL A 17 0.88 5.19 -1.15
CA VAL A 17 -0.52 4.75 -0.95
C VAL A 17 -1.52 5.48 -1.84
N GLY A 18 -1.28 6.75 -2.17
CA GLY A 18 -2.10 7.49 -3.14
C GLY A 18 -2.02 6.91 -4.55
N GLY A 19 -0.82 6.55 -4.99
CA GLY A 19 -0.60 5.84 -6.25
C GLY A 19 -1.21 4.44 -6.24
N ALA A 20 -1.06 3.72 -5.14
CA ALA A 20 -1.66 2.39 -4.96
C ALA A 20 -3.19 2.44 -5.03
N ARG A 21 -3.84 3.45 -4.45
CA ARG A 21 -5.30 3.63 -4.58
C ARG A 21 -5.71 3.88 -6.03
N THR A 22 -4.97 4.71 -6.75
CA THR A 22 -5.22 4.98 -8.17
C THR A 22 -5.05 3.70 -9.01
N ALA A 23 -4.00 2.93 -8.74
CA ALA A 23 -3.78 1.63 -9.36
C ALA A 23 -4.93 0.66 -9.06
N LEU A 24 -5.38 0.60 -7.82
CA LEU A 24 -6.51 -0.23 -7.39
C LEU A 24 -7.78 0.15 -8.14
N TYR A 25 -8.11 1.42 -8.24
CA TYR A 25 -9.33 1.86 -8.94
C TYR A 25 -9.28 1.56 -10.45
N SER A 26 -8.13 1.77 -11.08
CA SER A 26 -7.92 1.41 -12.49
C SER A 26 -8.06 -0.10 -12.71
N TRP A 27 -7.47 -0.89 -11.83
CA TRP A 27 -7.52 -2.34 -11.87
C TRP A 27 -8.93 -2.89 -11.63
N LEU A 28 -9.61 -2.37 -10.60
CA LEU A 28 -10.99 -2.77 -10.27
C LEU A 28 -11.95 -2.46 -11.42
N PHE A 29 -11.85 -1.28 -12.01
CA PHE A 29 -12.70 -0.91 -13.13
C PHE A 29 -12.46 -1.81 -14.34
N ALA A 30 -11.22 -2.09 -14.70
CA ALA A 30 -10.91 -3.03 -15.77
C ALA A 30 -11.48 -4.42 -15.50
N LYS A 31 -11.27 -4.96 -14.31
CA LYS A 31 -11.78 -6.30 -13.93
C LYS A 31 -13.32 -6.34 -13.89
N ASN A 32 -13.97 -5.32 -13.34
CA ASN A 32 -15.43 -5.20 -13.30
C ASN A 32 -16.03 -5.24 -14.71
N GLN A 33 -15.38 -4.61 -15.68
CA GLN A 33 -15.84 -4.52 -17.06
C GLN A 33 -15.37 -5.69 -17.96
N GLY A 34 -14.69 -6.68 -17.38
CA GLY A 34 -14.09 -7.78 -18.18
C GLY A 34 -13.00 -7.29 -19.13
N GLY A 35 -12.36 -6.18 -18.79
CA GLY A 35 -11.32 -5.51 -19.58
C GLY A 35 -9.90 -5.91 -19.20
N GLU A 36 -8.96 -5.08 -19.58
CA GLU A 36 -7.53 -5.27 -19.37
C GLU A 36 -6.91 -4.11 -18.59
N PHE A 37 -5.88 -4.43 -17.83
CA PHE A 37 -5.10 -3.49 -17.04
C PHE A 37 -3.64 -3.52 -17.46
N VAL A 38 -3.08 -2.34 -17.74
CA VAL A 38 -1.71 -2.15 -18.22
C VAL A 38 -0.85 -1.51 -17.15
N LEU A 39 0.38 -1.99 -16.99
CA LEU A 39 1.42 -1.32 -16.20
C LEU A 39 2.42 -0.65 -17.14
N ARG A 40 2.63 0.66 -16.94
CA ARG A 40 3.62 1.45 -17.67
C ARG A 40 4.49 2.24 -16.70
N ILE A 41 5.78 2.09 -16.84
CA ILE A 41 6.78 2.83 -16.06
C ILE A 41 7.18 4.09 -16.83
N GLU A 42 6.90 5.23 -16.26
CA GLU A 42 7.19 6.54 -16.86
C GLU A 42 8.55 7.05 -16.39
N ASP A 43 9.60 6.48 -16.94
CA ASP A 43 11.01 6.65 -16.55
C ASP A 43 11.76 7.69 -17.40
N THR A 44 11.06 8.68 -17.94
CA THR A 44 11.65 9.73 -18.79
C THR A 44 12.55 10.71 -18.06
N ASP A 45 12.39 10.86 -16.75
CA ASP A 45 13.29 11.63 -15.91
C ASP A 45 14.49 10.74 -15.52
N LEU A 46 15.53 10.75 -16.35
CA LEU A 46 16.69 9.86 -16.22
C LEU A 46 17.52 10.16 -14.95
N GLU A 47 17.46 11.37 -14.42
CA GLU A 47 18.22 11.75 -13.23
C GLU A 47 17.59 11.20 -11.95
N ARG A 48 16.24 11.15 -11.90
CA ARG A 48 15.50 10.70 -10.72
C ARG A 48 14.96 9.28 -10.81
N SER A 49 14.94 8.70 -12.00
CA SER A 49 14.48 7.32 -12.20
C SER A 49 15.59 6.33 -11.86
N THR A 50 15.33 5.43 -10.93
CA THR A 50 16.29 4.40 -10.52
C THR A 50 15.71 3.01 -10.68
N GLN A 51 16.57 2.01 -10.89
CA GLN A 51 16.13 0.62 -10.95
C GLN A 51 15.52 0.16 -9.63
N GLU A 52 16.04 0.63 -8.51
CA GLU A 52 15.51 0.35 -7.17
C GLU A 52 14.08 0.82 -7.00
N ALA A 53 13.76 2.02 -7.52
CA ALA A 53 12.40 2.56 -7.48
C ALA A 53 11.45 1.77 -8.39
N ILE A 54 11.91 1.32 -9.56
CA ILE A 54 11.14 0.45 -10.45
C ILE A 54 10.83 -0.88 -9.74
N ASP A 55 11.84 -1.51 -9.16
CA ASP A 55 11.70 -2.78 -8.45
C ASP A 55 10.75 -2.65 -7.26
N ALA A 56 10.81 -1.54 -6.53
CA ALA A 56 9.91 -1.26 -5.40
C ALA A 56 8.44 -1.09 -5.84
N ILE A 57 8.20 -0.46 -6.98
CA ILE A 57 6.85 -0.33 -7.54
C ILE A 57 6.30 -1.72 -7.93
N ILE A 58 7.09 -2.52 -8.63
CA ILE A 58 6.70 -3.87 -9.05
C ILE A 58 6.44 -4.75 -7.83
N GLU A 59 7.32 -4.75 -6.84
CA GLU A 59 7.17 -5.50 -5.59
C GLU A 59 5.88 -5.10 -4.86
N GLY A 60 5.58 -3.80 -4.78
CA GLY A 60 4.35 -3.30 -4.18
C GLY A 60 3.09 -3.77 -4.91
N MET A 61 3.10 -3.74 -6.24
CA MET A 61 1.99 -4.23 -7.07
C MET A 61 1.78 -5.74 -6.90
N GLU A 62 2.86 -6.51 -6.86
CA GLU A 62 2.83 -7.96 -6.64
C GLU A 62 2.33 -8.32 -5.24
N TRP A 63 2.78 -7.61 -4.22
CA TRP A 63 2.31 -7.82 -2.84
C TRP A 63 0.81 -7.54 -2.68
N LEU A 64 0.29 -6.50 -3.39
CA LEU A 64 -1.13 -6.19 -3.42
C LEU A 64 -1.93 -7.10 -4.37
N GLU A 65 -1.25 -7.98 -5.12
CA GLU A 65 -1.86 -8.84 -6.14
C GLU A 65 -2.62 -8.07 -7.24
N LEU A 66 -2.20 -6.84 -7.51
CA LEU A 66 -2.71 -6.03 -8.62
C LEU A 66 -1.98 -6.41 -9.92
N ASN A 67 -2.26 -7.62 -10.40
CA ASN A 67 -1.60 -8.19 -11.56
C ASN A 67 -2.04 -7.48 -12.84
N TRP A 68 -1.07 -7.11 -13.68
CA TRP A 68 -1.31 -6.48 -14.96
C TRP A 68 -1.43 -7.53 -16.08
N ASP A 69 -2.24 -7.19 -17.08
CA ASP A 69 -2.45 -8.03 -18.26
C ASP A 69 -1.40 -7.76 -19.33
N GLU A 70 -0.91 -6.52 -19.42
CA GLU A 70 0.16 -6.08 -20.32
C GLU A 70 1.21 -5.24 -19.58
N GLY A 71 2.43 -5.33 -20.01
CA GLY A 71 3.56 -4.58 -19.45
C GLY A 71 4.46 -5.43 -18.55
N PRO A 72 5.37 -4.81 -17.77
CA PRO A 72 5.56 -3.36 -17.72
C PRO A 72 6.16 -2.80 -19.00
N TYR A 73 5.57 -1.74 -19.52
CA TYR A 73 6.15 -0.93 -20.57
C TYR A 73 7.04 0.17 -19.96
N TYR A 74 8.11 0.54 -20.69
CA TYR A 74 9.04 1.59 -20.25
C TYR A 74 9.08 2.71 -21.28
N GLN A 75 8.83 3.93 -20.88
CA GLN A 75 8.82 5.07 -21.82
C GLN A 75 10.18 5.32 -22.45
N THR A 76 11.28 5.10 -21.74
CA THR A 76 12.64 5.22 -22.31
C THR A 76 12.89 4.31 -23.50
N LYS A 77 12.19 3.17 -23.59
CA LYS A 77 12.29 2.24 -24.72
C LYS A 77 11.43 2.64 -25.92
N ARG A 78 10.67 3.73 -25.80
CA ARG A 78 9.72 4.18 -26.81
C ARG A 78 10.07 5.56 -27.41
N PHE A 79 11.23 6.10 -27.11
CA PHE A 79 11.66 7.42 -27.58
C PHE A 79 11.63 7.53 -29.10
N ASP A 80 12.01 6.50 -29.84
CA ASP A 80 11.95 6.49 -31.30
C ASP A 80 10.52 6.69 -31.82
N ARG A 81 9.54 6.07 -31.16
CA ARG A 81 8.13 6.22 -31.51
C ARG A 81 7.65 7.67 -31.29
N TYR A 82 7.95 8.23 -30.13
CA TYR A 82 7.58 9.62 -29.82
C TYR A 82 8.24 10.61 -30.79
N ASN A 83 9.51 10.46 -31.01
CA ASN A 83 10.29 11.32 -31.88
C ASN A 83 9.85 11.24 -33.34
N ALA A 84 9.48 10.06 -33.84
CA ALA A 84 8.92 9.90 -35.18
C ALA A 84 7.63 10.70 -35.37
N LEU A 85 6.71 10.66 -34.39
CA LEU A 85 5.48 11.44 -34.43
C LEU A 85 5.74 12.94 -34.32
N ILE A 86 6.69 13.36 -33.51
CA ILE A 86 7.08 14.77 -33.38
C ILE A 86 7.65 15.29 -34.72
N ASP A 87 8.51 14.51 -35.35
CA ASP A 87 9.07 14.88 -36.66
C ASP A 87 7.99 14.99 -37.75
N GLU A 88 7.01 14.11 -37.72
CA GLU A 88 5.85 14.17 -38.62
C GLU A 88 5.01 15.45 -38.37
N MET A 89 4.74 15.77 -37.11
CA MET A 89 4.02 16.99 -36.72
C MET A 89 4.79 18.26 -37.07
N LEU A 90 6.11 18.22 -36.96
CA LEU A 90 6.97 19.33 -37.36
C LEU A 90 6.95 19.54 -38.87
N ALA A 91 6.95 18.46 -39.66
CA ALA A 91 6.93 18.50 -41.12
C ALA A 91 5.62 19.08 -41.67
N ASP A 92 4.48 18.81 -41.03
CA ASP A 92 3.15 19.28 -41.48
C ASP A 92 2.61 20.53 -40.74
N GLY A 93 3.41 21.12 -39.86
CA GLY A 93 3.09 22.38 -39.20
C GLY A 93 2.24 22.26 -37.94
N ARG A 94 1.92 21.05 -37.45
CA ARG A 94 1.25 20.84 -36.14
C ARG A 94 2.18 21.14 -34.96
N ALA A 95 3.47 21.21 -35.21
CA ALA A 95 4.50 21.60 -34.27
C ALA A 95 5.49 22.55 -34.95
N TYR A 96 6.28 23.25 -34.15
CA TYR A 96 7.27 24.22 -34.65
C TYR A 96 8.48 24.32 -33.72
N LYS A 97 9.59 24.79 -34.30
CA LYS A 97 10.82 25.06 -33.54
C LYS A 97 10.72 26.37 -32.78
N CYS A 98 11.09 26.34 -31.51
CA CYS A 98 11.14 27.52 -30.65
C CYS A 98 12.59 27.77 -30.21
N TYR A 99 13.12 28.94 -30.54
CA TYR A 99 14.49 29.33 -30.25
C TYR A 99 14.62 30.30 -29.07
N CYS A 100 13.53 30.53 -28.32
CA CYS A 100 13.55 31.40 -27.16
C CYS A 100 14.52 30.87 -26.09
N SER A 101 15.38 31.75 -25.59
CA SER A 101 16.31 31.44 -24.52
C SER A 101 15.59 31.25 -23.18
N LYS A 102 16.22 30.51 -22.26
CA LYS A 102 15.71 30.35 -20.90
C LYS A 102 15.55 31.71 -20.21
N GLU A 103 16.53 32.61 -20.38
CA GLU A 103 16.54 33.95 -19.82
C GLU A 103 15.35 34.78 -20.31
N ARG A 104 15.03 34.71 -21.61
CA ARG A 104 13.87 35.38 -22.17
C ARG A 104 12.57 34.84 -21.59
N LEU A 105 12.43 33.54 -21.51
CA LEU A 105 11.21 32.91 -21.01
C LEU A 105 11.02 33.18 -19.49
N GLU A 106 12.10 33.24 -18.74
CA GLU A 106 12.06 33.57 -17.31
C GLU A 106 11.66 35.02 -17.09
N ALA A 107 12.21 35.96 -17.88
CA ALA A 107 11.82 37.37 -17.86
C ALA A 107 10.34 37.57 -18.26
N LEU A 108 9.85 36.81 -19.25
CA LEU A 108 8.44 36.78 -19.64
C LEU A 108 7.54 36.33 -18.48
N ARG A 109 7.91 35.27 -17.83
CA ARG A 109 7.19 34.73 -16.68
C ARG A 109 7.13 35.70 -15.52
N GLU A 110 8.26 36.29 -15.16
CA GLU A 110 8.34 37.28 -14.09
C GLU A 110 7.49 38.51 -14.39
N GLY A 111 7.53 39.02 -15.63
CA GLY A 111 6.70 40.14 -16.07
C GLY A 111 5.22 39.84 -16.00
N GLN A 112 4.80 38.66 -16.43
CA GLN A 112 3.39 38.24 -16.34
C GLN A 112 2.93 38.12 -14.89
N MET A 113 3.75 37.53 -14.03
CA MET A 113 3.44 37.40 -12.59
C MET A 113 3.34 38.79 -11.92
N ALA A 114 4.24 39.72 -12.25
CA ALA A 114 4.20 41.08 -11.73
C ALA A 114 2.93 41.84 -12.14
N ASN A 115 2.37 41.52 -13.31
CA ASN A 115 1.11 42.09 -13.81
C ASN A 115 -0.14 41.31 -13.32
N GLY A 116 0.01 40.28 -12.49
CA GLY A 116 -1.09 39.44 -12.02
C GLY A 116 -1.65 38.51 -13.09
N GLU A 117 -0.92 38.31 -14.17
CA GLU A 117 -1.28 37.38 -15.24
C GLU A 117 -0.78 35.97 -14.96
N LYS A 118 -1.52 34.96 -15.46
CA LYS A 118 -1.07 33.56 -15.38
C LYS A 118 0.11 33.35 -16.34
N PRO A 119 1.26 32.88 -15.87
CA PRO A 119 2.43 32.61 -16.72
C PRO A 119 2.12 31.66 -17.86
N ARG A 120 2.44 32.03 -19.07
CA ARG A 120 2.33 31.19 -20.28
C ARG A 120 3.30 31.68 -21.36
N TYR A 121 3.62 30.79 -22.30
CA TYR A 121 4.40 31.14 -23.48
C TYR A 121 3.62 32.09 -24.37
N ASP A 122 4.26 33.14 -24.86
CA ASP A 122 3.63 34.21 -25.67
C ASP A 122 3.53 33.89 -27.16
N GLY A 123 4.04 32.75 -27.61
CA GLY A 123 3.98 32.33 -29.00
C GLY A 123 4.96 33.03 -29.94
N LYS A 124 6.02 33.67 -29.45
CA LYS A 124 6.97 34.43 -30.25
C LYS A 124 7.48 33.69 -31.49
N CYS A 125 7.81 32.40 -31.38
CA CYS A 125 8.31 31.61 -32.49
C CYS A 125 7.21 30.92 -33.30
N ARG A 126 5.95 31.04 -32.93
CA ARG A 126 4.85 30.28 -33.50
C ARG A 126 4.62 30.56 -35.00
N ASP A 127 4.54 31.81 -35.39
CA ASP A 127 4.19 32.24 -36.76
C ASP A 127 5.29 33.04 -37.44
N HIS A 128 6.47 33.08 -36.85
CA HIS A 128 7.61 33.83 -37.39
C HIS A 128 8.68 32.88 -37.93
N ALA A 129 9.01 33.04 -39.21
CA ALA A 129 10.23 32.42 -39.75
C ALA A 129 11.44 33.16 -39.16
N HIS A 130 12.22 32.41 -38.37
CA HIS A 130 13.48 32.92 -37.83
C HIS A 130 14.65 32.37 -38.64
N ASP A 131 15.54 33.24 -39.06
CA ASP A 131 16.82 32.87 -39.66
C ASP A 131 17.77 32.42 -38.53
N HIS A 132 17.72 31.14 -38.19
CA HIS A 132 18.65 30.54 -37.26
C HIS A 132 19.50 29.48 -37.94
N PRO A 133 20.77 29.35 -37.53
CA PRO A 133 21.60 28.22 -38.01
C PRO A 133 20.92 26.86 -37.75
N ALA A 134 21.15 25.90 -38.61
CA ALA A 134 20.53 24.58 -38.51
C ALA A 134 20.84 23.84 -37.18
N ASP A 135 21.96 24.15 -36.57
CA ASP A 135 22.45 23.62 -35.29
C ASP A 135 22.10 24.48 -34.07
N ALA A 136 21.36 25.59 -34.25
CA ALA A 136 20.98 26.47 -33.15
C ALA A 136 20.11 25.70 -32.13
N PRO A 137 20.38 25.86 -30.82
CA PRO A 137 19.57 25.23 -29.77
C PRO A 137 18.10 25.62 -29.88
N HIS A 138 17.22 24.64 -29.86
CA HIS A 138 15.78 24.86 -29.94
C HIS A 138 15.01 23.76 -29.22
N VAL A 139 13.78 24.03 -28.88
CA VAL A 139 12.78 23.06 -28.43
C VAL A 139 11.71 22.92 -29.52
N ILE A 140 10.96 21.85 -29.48
CA ILE A 140 9.78 21.67 -30.33
C ILE A 140 8.54 21.95 -29.50
N ARG A 141 7.67 22.84 -29.97
CA ARG A 141 6.40 23.17 -29.34
C ARG A 141 5.24 22.65 -30.16
N PHE A 142 4.23 22.16 -29.44
CA PHE A 142 2.93 21.83 -30.01
C PHE A 142 2.18 23.12 -30.35
N ARG A 143 1.62 23.19 -31.56
CA ARG A 143 0.78 24.29 -31.98
C ARG A 143 -0.63 24.10 -31.44
N ASN A 144 -0.88 24.62 -30.20
CA ASN A 144 -2.17 24.52 -29.55
C ASN A 144 -3.22 25.40 -30.25
N PRO A 145 -4.48 24.97 -30.35
CA PRO A 145 -5.56 25.87 -30.80
C PRO A 145 -5.62 27.13 -29.97
N THR A 146 -5.90 28.28 -30.63
CA THR A 146 -5.97 29.59 -29.97
C THR A 146 -7.39 30.05 -29.69
N GLU A 147 -8.37 29.41 -30.29
CA GLU A 147 -9.80 29.71 -30.16
C GLU A 147 -10.59 28.51 -29.63
N GLY A 148 -11.78 28.77 -29.13
CA GLY A 148 -12.66 27.72 -28.60
C GLY A 148 -12.23 27.23 -27.22
N SER A 149 -12.80 26.10 -26.85
CA SER A 149 -12.60 25.49 -25.55
C SER A 149 -12.36 23.99 -25.66
N VAL A 150 -11.65 23.43 -24.67
CA VAL A 150 -11.60 21.98 -24.43
C VAL A 150 -12.63 21.64 -23.38
N VAL A 151 -13.55 20.75 -23.71
CA VAL A 151 -14.61 20.29 -22.83
C VAL A 151 -14.51 18.78 -22.69
N PHE A 152 -14.57 18.29 -21.48
CA PHE A 152 -14.65 16.84 -21.20
C PHE A 152 -15.52 16.57 -19.98
N ASP A 153 -16.17 15.41 -19.99
CA ASP A 153 -16.97 14.94 -18.87
C ASP A 153 -16.12 13.97 -18.04
N ASP A 154 -15.77 14.40 -16.83
CA ASP A 154 -15.00 13.58 -15.89
C ASP A 154 -15.95 12.74 -15.05
N HIS A 155 -15.69 11.44 -14.90
CA HIS A 155 -16.54 10.53 -14.13
C HIS A 155 -16.70 10.93 -12.65
N VAL A 156 -15.71 11.62 -12.10
CA VAL A 156 -15.73 12.07 -10.69
C VAL A 156 -16.17 13.51 -10.58
N ARG A 157 -15.62 14.41 -11.45
CA ARG A 157 -15.76 15.86 -11.34
C ARG A 157 -16.90 16.44 -12.15
N GLY A 158 -17.46 15.66 -13.06
CA GLY A 158 -18.47 16.15 -14.02
C GLY A 158 -17.87 16.94 -15.17
N ARG A 159 -18.64 17.83 -15.76
CA ARG A 159 -18.21 18.64 -16.89
C ARG A 159 -17.12 19.63 -16.51
N ILE A 160 -16.02 19.59 -17.23
CA ILE A 160 -14.88 20.51 -17.09
C ILE A 160 -14.62 21.19 -18.43
N GLU A 161 -14.39 22.49 -18.38
CA GLU A 161 -14.12 23.31 -19.56
C GLU A 161 -12.91 24.24 -19.34
N PHE A 162 -12.00 24.24 -20.32
CA PHE A 162 -10.85 25.14 -20.37
C PHE A 162 -10.86 25.89 -21.70
N ALA A 163 -10.82 27.21 -21.65
CA ALA A 163 -10.63 28.01 -22.86
C ALA A 163 -9.23 27.76 -23.44
N ASN A 164 -9.12 27.59 -24.76
CA ASN A 164 -7.81 27.40 -25.40
C ASN A 164 -6.89 28.64 -25.23
N THR A 165 -7.47 29.83 -25.01
CA THR A 165 -6.71 31.04 -24.67
C THR A 165 -5.96 30.96 -23.33
N GLU A 166 -6.35 30.03 -22.44
CA GLU A 166 -5.66 29.78 -21.16
C GLU A 166 -4.51 28.77 -21.30
N LEU A 167 -4.44 28.08 -22.42
CA LEU A 167 -3.44 27.07 -22.72
C LEU A 167 -2.35 27.67 -23.61
N ASP A 168 -1.13 27.28 -23.38
CA ASP A 168 0.01 27.68 -24.21
C ASP A 168 0.50 26.54 -25.11
N ASP A 169 1.39 26.90 -26.04
CA ASP A 169 2.07 25.92 -26.89
C ASP A 169 3.12 25.18 -26.07
N LEU A 170 2.77 24.02 -25.53
CA LEU A 170 3.67 23.26 -24.67
C LEU A 170 4.86 22.69 -25.45
N ILE A 171 5.96 22.52 -24.75
CA ILE A 171 7.15 21.86 -25.27
C ILE A 171 6.86 20.35 -25.32
N ILE A 172 7.04 19.76 -26.51
CA ILE A 172 6.90 18.31 -26.74
C ILE A 172 8.23 17.60 -26.92
N ARG A 173 9.29 18.32 -27.31
CA ARG A 173 10.67 17.83 -27.33
C ARG A 173 11.61 18.89 -26.77
N ARG A 174 12.47 18.49 -25.84
CA ARG A 174 13.47 19.37 -25.24
C ARG A 174 14.68 19.56 -26.18
N THR A 175 15.56 20.50 -25.81
CA THR A 175 16.80 20.78 -26.54
C THR A 175 17.71 19.56 -26.67
N ASP A 176 17.72 18.68 -25.68
CA ASP A 176 18.50 17.45 -25.68
C ASP A 176 17.87 16.32 -26.53
N GLY A 177 16.74 16.56 -27.20
CA GLY A 177 16.03 15.61 -28.00
C GLY A 177 15.07 14.69 -27.24
N ALA A 178 14.96 14.85 -25.93
CA ALA A 178 14.06 14.04 -25.11
C ALA A 178 12.59 14.53 -25.23
N PRO A 179 11.64 13.62 -25.53
CA PRO A 179 10.21 13.92 -25.51
C PRO A 179 9.75 14.27 -24.10
N THR A 180 8.67 15.06 -24.00
CA THR A 180 8.14 15.49 -22.72
C THR A 180 6.91 14.71 -22.26
N TYR A 181 6.61 14.81 -20.99
CA TYR A 181 5.60 14.03 -20.28
C TYR A 181 4.23 13.98 -21.00
N ASN A 182 3.61 15.14 -21.23
CA ASN A 182 2.25 15.17 -21.78
C ASN A 182 2.15 14.51 -23.15
N PHE A 183 3.17 14.69 -23.98
CA PHE A 183 3.21 14.08 -25.31
C PHE A 183 3.39 12.55 -25.21
N CYS A 184 4.32 12.09 -24.40
CA CYS A 184 4.57 10.66 -24.21
C CYS A 184 3.33 9.92 -23.68
N VAL A 185 2.63 10.50 -22.71
CA VAL A 185 1.40 9.93 -22.15
C VAL A 185 0.32 9.76 -23.21
N VAL A 186 0.10 10.78 -24.04
CA VAL A 186 -0.89 10.70 -25.12
C VAL A 186 -0.55 9.60 -26.12
N VAL A 187 0.69 9.55 -26.58
CA VAL A 187 1.14 8.54 -27.56
C VAL A 187 0.99 7.13 -26.97
N ASP A 188 1.40 6.94 -25.74
CA ASP A 188 1.31 5.64 -25.08
C ASP A 188 -0.14 5.21 -24.84
N ASP A 189 -0.98 6.10 -24.32
CA ASP A 189 -2.40 5.79 -24.10
C ASP A 189 -3.12 5.49 -25.42
N TRP A 190 -2.71 6.12 -26.53
CA TRP A 190 -3.21 5.83 -27.86
C TRP A 190 -2.71 4.46 -28.37
N ASP A 191 -1.40 4.23 -28.38
CA ASP A 191 -0.78 3.00 -28.89
C ASP A 191 -1.22 1.77 -28.07
N MET A 192 -1.45 1.95 -26.76
CA MET A 192 -1.90 0.89 -25.86
C MET A 192 -3.42 0.75 -25.83
N GLU A 193 -4.15 1.54 -26.62
CA GLU A 193 -5.61 1.51 -26.73
C GLU A 193 -6.34 1.73 -25.39
N ILE A 194 -5.79 2.59 -24.55
CA ILE A 194 -6.40 2.93 -23.25
C ILE A 194 -7.74 3.63 -23.46
N THR A 195 -8.79 3.10 -22.86
CA THR A 195 -10.16 3.64 -22.97
C THR A 195 -10.52 4.57 -21.83
N HIS A 196 -9.97 4.34 -20.64
CA HIS A 196 -10.25 5.11 -19.42
C HIS A 196 -8.95 5.41 -18.69
N VAL A 197 -8.78 6.68 -18.34
CA VAL A 197 -7.65 7.20 -17.58
C VAL A 197 -8.14 7.57 -16.19
N VAL A 198 -7.81 6.74 -15.20
CA VAL A 198 -8.10 6.98 -13.78
C VAL A 198 -6.80 7.42 -13.11
N ARG A 199 -6.77 8.64 -12.58
CA ARG A 199 -5.55 9.22 -12.01
C ARG A 199 -5.86 10.28 -10.96
N GLY A 200 -4.86 10.78 -10.27
CA GLY A 200 -5.02 11.84 -9.27
C GLY A 200 -5.50 13.17 -9.87
N GLU A 201 -6.21 13.95 -9.08
CA GLU A 201 -6.74 15.27 -9.47
C GLU A 201 -5.67 16.31 -9.78
N ASP A 202 -4.43 16.08 -9.34
CA ASP A 202 -3.28 16.91 -9.69
C ASP A 202 -2.97 16.94 -11.19
N HIS A 203 -3.50 15.97 -11.95
CA HIS A 203 -3.38 15.92 -13.40
C HIS A 203 -4.51 16.61 -14.17
N ILE A 204 -5.49 17.21 -13.52
CA ILE A 204 -6.62 17.88 -14.21
C ILE A 204 -6.15 18.94 -15.19
N ASN A 205 -5.17 19.75 -14.81
CA ASN A 205 -4.62 20.81 -15.67
C ASN A 205 -3.81 20.27 -16.86
N ASN A 206 -3.37 19.03 -16.83
CA ASN A 206 -2.72 18.37 -17.95
C ASN A 206 -3.73 17.86 -18.98
N THR A 207 -4.93 17.53 -18.54
CA THR A 207 -5.96 16.88 -19.36
C THR A 207 -6.35 17.68 -20.60
N PRO A 208 -6.65 19.00 -20.55
CA PRO A 208 -6.99 19.76 -21.75
C PRO A 208 -5.84 19.83 -22.76
N ARG A 209 -4.61 19.92 -22.28
CA ARG A 209 -3.41 19.89 -23.13
C ARG A 209 -3.28 18.55 -23.86
N GLN A 210 -3.49 17.47 -23.14
CA GLN A 210 -3.45 16.12 -23.70
C GLN A 210 -4.59 15.90 -24.70
N ILE A 211 -5.79 16.36 -24.41
CA ILE A 211 -6.95 16.25 -25.34
C ILE A 211 -6.64 16.96 -26.68
N ASN A 212 -6.04 18.13 -26.64
CA ASN A 212 -5.64 18.84 -27.86
C ASN A 212 -4.60 18.08 -28.68
N ILE A 213 -3.68 17.37 -28.01
CA ILE A 213 -2.70 16.51 -28.70
C ILE A 213 -3.40 15.28 -29.32
N TYR A 214 -4.34 14.63 -28.61
CA TYR A 214 -5.16 13.54 -29.18
C TYR A 214 -5.85 13.99 -30.46
N LYS A 215 -6.49 15.16 -30.43
CA LYS A 215 -7.19 15.70 -31.60
C LYS A 215 -6.24 16.00 -32.75
N ALA A 216 -5.06 16.56 -32.47
CA ALA A 216 -4.05 16.82 -33.49
C ALA A 216 -3.49 15.54 -34.13
N LEU A 217 -3.45 14.45 -33.40
CA LEU A 217 -3.01 13.13 -33.89
C LEU A 217 -4.16 12.31 -34.52
N ASN A 218 -5.38 12.84 -34.54
CA ASN A 218 -6.59 12.09 -34.92
C ASN A 218 -6.76 10.79 -34.12
N ALA A 219 -6.32 10.80 -32.86
CA ALA A 219 -6.40 9.68 -31.95
C ALA A 219 -7.70 9.74 -31.13
N PRO A 220 -8.28 8.59 -30.76
CA PRO A 220 -9.44 8.56 -29.87
C PRO A 220 -9.10 9.14 -28.50
N VAL A 221 -9.93 10.05 -28.00
CA VAL A 221 -9.79 10.62 -26.67
C VAL A 221 -10.35 9.63 -25.66
N PRO A 222 -9.59 9.19 -24.65
CA PRO A 222 -10.11 8.33 -23.59
C PRO A 222 -11.08 9.08 -22.68
N GLU A 223 -11.83 8.35 -21.89
CA GLU A 223 -12.61 8.89 -20.78
C GLU A 223 -11.69 9.11 -19.57
N PHE A 224 -12.05 10.09 -18.72
CA PHE A 224 -11.23 10.48 -17.57
C PHE A 224 -11.99 10.35 -16.26
N ALA A 225 -11.26 9.98 -15.21
CA ALA A 225 -11.71 10.01 -13.83
C ALA A 225 -10.56 10.55 -12.96
N HIS A 226 -10.72 11.77 -12.45
CA HIS A 226 -9.72 12.42 -11.61
C HIS A 226 -10.09 12.28 -10.13
N VAL A 227 -9.30 11.49 -9.41
CA VAL A 227 -9.56 11.08 -8.03
C VAL A 227 -8.98 12.09 -7.06
N SER A 228 -9.74 12.44 -6.03
CA SER A 228 -9.32 13.39 -5.00
C SER A 228 -8.09 12.91 -4.23
N MET A 229 -7.35 13.84 -3.65
CA MET A 229 -6.18 13.54 -2.82
C MET A 229 -6.57 12.82 -1.54
N ILE A 230 -5.63 12.05 -1.00
CA ILE A 230 -5.68 11.55 0.37
C ILE A 230 -5.04 12.59 1.28
N LEU A 231 -5.74 12.92 2.37
CA LEU A 231 -5.28 13.88 3.37
C LEU A 231 -4.79 13.15 4.62
N GLY A 232 -3.87 13.77 5.35
CA GLY A 232 -3.55 13.40 6.72
C GLY A 232 -4.66 13.87 7.70
N ASP A 233 -4.50 13.54 8.95
CA ASP A 233 -5.40 13.94 10.05
C ASP A 233 -5.46 15.45 10.28
N ASP A 234 -4.42 16.16 9.86
CA ASP A 234 -4.32 17.64 9.90
C ASP A 234 -5.00 18.33 8.71
N GLY A 235 -5.62 17.59 7.80
CA GLY A 235 -6.25 18.11 6.59
C GLY A 235 -5.28 18.49 5.46
N ALA A 236 -3.97 18.33 5.66
CA ALA A 236 -2.97 18.54 4.61
C ALA A 236 -2.78 17.26 3.76
N LYS A 237 -2.25 17.43 2.56
CA LYS A 237 -1.92 16.29 1.70
C LYS A 237 -1.06 15.27 2.46
N LEU A 238 -1.43 14.00 2.39
CA LEU A 238 -0.71 12.91 3.05
C LEU A 238 0.76 12.88 2.63
N SER A 239 1.65 12.84 3.61
CA SER A 239 3.10 12.85 3.42
C SER A 239 3.79 12.03 4.52
N LYS A 240 5.10 11.84 4.40
CA LYS A 240 5.92 11.09 5.37
C LYS A 240 5.78 11.58 6.82
N ARG A 241 5.46 12.87 7.05
CA ARG A 241 5.22 13.40 8.40
C ARG A 241 3.99 12.82 9.09
N HIS A 242 3.06 12.23 8.33
CA HIS A 242 1.86 11.59 8.85
C HIS A 242 2.06 10.09 9.15
N GLY A 243 3.27 9.57 9.00
CA GLY A 243 3.62 8.17 9.19
C GLY A 243 3.95 7.45 7.90
N ALA A 244 3.71 6.15 7.85
CA ALA A 244 3.98 5.33 6.67
C ALA A 244 3.13 5.79 5.47
N VAL A 245 3.78 5.94 4.32
CA VAL A 245 3.13 6.30 3.05
C VAL A 245 3.51 5.35 1.92
N SER A 246 4.57 4.55 2.09
CA SER A 246 4.98 3.49 1.16
C SER A 246 4.17 2.22 1.41
N VAL A 247 3.69 1.60 0.34
CA VAL A 247 2.98 0.32 0.41
C VAL A 247 3.80 -0.76 1.11
N MET A 248 5.09 -0.88 0.80
CA MET A 248 5.94 -1.90 1.40
C MET A 248 6.24 -1.64 2.88
N GLN A 249 6.16 -0.40 3.34
CA GLN A 249 6.23 -0.10 4.77
C GLN A 249 5.05 -0.71 5.52
N TYR A 250 3.85 -0.75 4.93
CA TYR A 250 2.70 -1.41 5.55
C TYR A 250 2.90 -2.92 5.68
N ARG A 251 3.51 -3.58 4.67
CA ARG A 251 3.95 -4.98 4.84
C ARG A 251 4.88 -5.12 6.04
N ASP A 252 5.90 -4.31 6.10
CA ASP A 252 6.93 -4.36 7.15
C ASP A 252 6.34 -4.08 8.54
N ASP A 253 5.33 -3.22 8.62
CA ASP A 253 4.59 -2.91 9.85
C ASP A 253 3.58 -4.00 10.25
N GLY A 254 3.41 -5.03 9.42
CA GLY A 254 2.60 -6.20 9.75
C GLY A 254 1.15 -6.16 9.27
N TYR A 255 0.85 -5.36 8.25
CA TYR A 255 -0.46 -5.36 7.61
C TYR A 255 -0.56 -6.43 6.53
N LEU A 256 -1.74 -7.03 6.41
CA LEU A 256 -2.09 -7.89 5.28
C LEU A 256 -2.47 -7.06 4.05
N PRO A 257 -2.17 -7.54 2.84
CA PRO A 257 -2.56 -6.81 1.62
C PRO A 257 -4.08 -6.62 1.52
N GLU A 258 -4.89 -7.57 1.94
CA GLU A 258 -6.35 -7.47 1.95
C GLU A 258 -6.84 -6.31 2.82
N ALA A 259 -6.21 -6.09 3.96
CA ALA A 259 -6.55 -4.96 4.85
C ALA A 259 -6.24 -3.62 4.19
N LEU A 260 -5.08 -3.48 3.58
CA LEU A 260 -4.69 -2.26 2.89
C LEU A 260 -5.58 -2.00 1.67
N LEU A 261 -5.86 -3.01 0.86
CA LEU A 261 -6.76 -2.89 -0.30
C LEU A 261 -8.17 -2.47 0.11
N ASN A 262 -8.74 -3.10 1.11
CA ASN A 262 -10.07 -2.76 1.62
C ASN A 262 -10.10 -1.32 2.18
N TYR A 263 -9.04 -0.92 2.86
CA TYR A 263 -8.93 0.43 3.36
C TYR A 263 -8.84 1.45 2.21
N LEU A 264 -7.96 1.20 1.23
CA LEU A 264 -7.74 2.08 0.08
C LEU A 264 -8.98 2.21 -0.81
N VAL A 265 -9.73 1.12 -1.04
CA VAL A 265 -10.94 1.20 -1.89
C VAL A 265 -11.96 2.16 -1.29
N ARG A 266 -12.08 2.21 0.04
CA ARG A 266 -13.00 3.10 0.73
C ARG A 266 -12.49 4.53 0.94
N LEU A 267 -11.26 4.80 0.60
CA LEU A 267 -10.75 6.18 0.56
C LEU A 267 -11.22 6.89 -0.72
N GLY A 268 -12.49 7.25 -0.74
CA GLY A 268 -13.12 7.97 -1.84
C GLY A 268 -14.12 7.17 -2.66
N TRP A 269 -14.38 5.91 -2.32
CA TRP A 269 -15.45 5.11 -2.94
C TRP A 269 -16.26 4.42 -1.86
N SER A 270 -17.55 4.22 -2.10
CA SER A 270 -18.45 3.52 -1.20
C SER A 270 -19.53 2.75 -1.95
N HIS A 271 -20.05 1.72 -1.30
CA HIS A 271 -21.22 0.96 -1.73
C HIS A 271 -22.18 0.77 -0.56
N GLY A 272 -23.18 1.64 -0.46
CA GLY A 272 -24.07 1.68 0.69
C GLY A 272 -23.28 1.87 2.00
N ASP A 273 -23.64 1.12 3.01
CA ASP A 273 -23.01 1.15 4.34
C ASP A 273 -21.95 0.04 4.53
N GLN A 274 -21.67 -0.73 3.49
CA GLN A 274 -20.69 -1.82 3.59
C GLN A 274 -19.29 -1.28 3.84
N GLU A 275 -18.61 -1.84 4.83
CA GLU A 275 -17.25 -1.45 5.20
C GLU A 275 -16.20 -2.50 4.82
N ILE A 276 -16.57 -3.77 4.87
CA ILE A 276 -15.68 -4.89 4.59
C ILE A 276 -15.99 -5.46 3.22
N PHE A 277 -14.99 -5.49 2.37
CA PHE A 277 -15.06 -6.00 1.01
C PHE A 277 -13.95 -7.01 0.76
N SER A 278 -14.33 -8.23 0.36
CA SER A 278 -13.36 -9.13 -0.27
C SER A 278 -12.94 -8.55 -1.63
N LEU A 279 -11.83 -9.04 -2.18
CA LEU A 279 -11.39 -8.60 -3.50
C LEU A 279 -12.44 -8.89 -4.59
N ASP A 280 -13.10 -10.05 -4.52
CA ASP A 280 -14.17 -10.41 -5.45
C ASP A 280 -15.38 -9.48 -5.33
N GLU A 281 -15.75 -9.09 -4.11
CA GLU A 281 -16.81 -8.10 -3.88
C GLU A 281 -16.42 -6.72 -4.44
N MET A 282 -15.16 -6.29 -4.24
CA MET A 282 -14.66 -5.05 -4.81
C MET A 282 -14.79 -5.06 -6.34
N ILE A 283 -14.33 -6.13 -6.99
CA ILE A 283 -14.43 -6.29 -8.45
C ILE A 283 -15.89 -6.21 -8.91
N LYS A 284 -16.80 -6.89 -8.24
CA LYS A 284 -18.19 -6.96 -8.61
C LYS A 284 -18.92 -5.62 -8.44
N LEU A 285 -18.61 -4.88 -7.38
CA LEU A 285 -19.39 -3.71 -6.95
C LEU A 285 -18.80 -2.38 -7.40
N PHE A 286 -17.53 -2.35 -7.78
CA PHE A 286 -16.83 -1.12 -8.11
C PHE A 286 -17.44 -0.40 -9.31
N SER A 287 -17.61 0.92 -9.19
CA SER A 287 -17.96 1.80 -10.30
C SER A 287 -17.28 3.14 -10.18
N LEU A 288 -16.95 3.76 -11.30
CA LEU A 288 -16.34 5.10 -11.33
C LEU A 288 -17.30 6.19 -10.81
N ASP A 289 -18.60 6.01 -11.05
CA ASP A 289 -19.62 7.00 -10.69
C ASP A 289 -19.85 7.11 -9.17
N ALA A 290 -19.45 6.09 -8.41
CA ALA A 290 -19.54 6.09 -6.95
C ALA A 290 -18.30 6.69 -6.25
N ILE A 291 -17.31 7.16 -7.02
CA ILE A 291 -16.14 7.84 -6.47
C ILE A 291 -16.52 9.24 -6.00
N SER A 292 -16.17 9.56 -4.75
CA SER A 292 -16.45 10.86 -4.14
C SER A 292 -15.59 11.99 -4.73
N LYS A 293 -16.20 13.15 -4.89
CA LYS A 293 -15.47 14.40 -5.25
C LYS A 293 -14.63 14.96 -4.09
N SER A 294 -14.99 14.60 -2.87
CA SER A 294 -14.32 15.09 -1.67
C SER A 294 -13.06 14.32 -1.35
N ALA A 295 -12.03 15.01 -0.89
CA ALA A 295 -10.84 14.38 -0.36
C ALA A 295 -11.16 13.57 0.90
N SER A 296 -10.43 12.48 1.10
CA SER A 296 -10.60 11.57 2.23
C SER A 296 -9.39 11.64 3.15
N ALA A 297 -9.62 11.67 4.47
CA ALA A 297 -8.57 11.64 5.46
C ALA A 297 -8.15 10.20 5.79
N PHE A 298 -6.84 9.97 5.90
CA PHE A 298 -6.28 8.70 6.31
C PHE A 298 -6.48 8.49 7.81
N ASN A 299 -6.99 7.32 8.21
CA ASN A 299 -7.26 6.96 9.60
C ASN A 299 -6.59 5.62 9.92
N THR A 300 -5.49 5.66 10.66
CA THR A 300 -4.70 4.50 11.03
C THR A 300 -5.47 3.52 11.92
N ASP A 301 -6.30 4.00 12.83
CA ASP A 301 -7.08 3.13 13.73
C ASP A 301 -8.07 2.27 12.94
N LYS A 302 -8.68 2.82 11.92
CA LYS A 302 -9.58 2.06 11.05
C LYS A 302 -8.83 1.01 10.23
N LEU A 303 -7.64 1.32 9.76
CA LEU A 303 -6.78 0.36 9.07
C LEU A 303 -6.34 -0.78 10.01
N LEU A 304 -5.97 -0.48 11.24
CA LEU A 304 -5.67 -1.49 12.27
C LEU A 304 -6.87 -2.40 12.55
N TRP A 305 -8.06 -1.83 12.68
CA TRP A 305 -9.28 -2.60 12.84
C TRP A 305 -9.53 -3.56 11.68
N LEU A 306 -9.37 -3.11 10.44
CA LEU A 306 -9.47 -3.96 9.26
C LEU A 306 -8.41 -5.05 9.26
N ASN A 307 -7.18 -4.73 9.63
CA ASN A 307 -6.10 -5.72 9.68
C ASN A 307 -6.38 -6.81 10.71
N ASN A 308 -6.81 -6.45 11.90
CA ASN A 308 -7.24 -7.42 12.92
C ASN A 308 -8.38 -8.30 12.37
N HIS A 309 -9.38 -7.70 11.72
CA HIS A 309 -10.48 -8.45 11.11
C HIS A 309 -9.99 -9.50 10.13
N TYR A 310 -9.07 -9.15 9.22
CA TYR A 310 -8.55 -10.08 8.21
C TYR A 310 -7.63 -11.13 8.80
N MET A 311 -6.84 -10.82 9.81
CA MET A 311 -6.03 -11.82 10.52
C MET A 311 -6.90 -12.89 11.19
N ARG A 312 -8.11 -12.52 11.64
CA ARG A 312 -9.06 -13.45 12.29
C ARG A 312 -9.93 -14.21 11.29
N SER A 313 -10.25 -13.64 10.14
CA SER A 313 -11.26 -14.15 9.22
C SER A 313 -10.70 -14.92 8.02
N LEU A 314 -9.46 -14.63 7.62
CA LEU A 314 -8.82 -15.35 6.52
C LEU A 314 -8.35 -16.74 6.98
N ASP A 315 -8.13 -17.64 6.03
CA ASP A 315 -7.58 -18.96 6.31
C ASP A 315 -6.27 -18.83 7.12
N PRO A 316 -6.18 -19.44 8.30
CA PRO A 316 -4.96 -19.39 9.11
C PRO A 316 -3.70 -19.85 8.37
N ALA A 317 -3.79 -20.83 7.48
CA ALA A 317 -2.66 -21.28 6.67
C ALA A 317 -2.18 -20.20 5.70
N TYR A 318 -3.09 -19.38 5.16
CA TYR A 318 -2.76 -18.23 4.31
C TYR A 318 -2.09 -17.12 5.14
N VAL A 319 -2.69 -16.75 6.26
CA VAL A 319 -2.11 -15.72 7.15
C VAL A 319 -0.74 -16.15 7.66
N ALA A 320 -0.55 -17.43 7.94
CA ALA A 320 0.72 -18.02 8.38
C ALA A 320 1.86 -17.79 7.38
N LYS A 321 1.59 -17.77 6.08
CA LYS A 321 2.60 -17.45 5.05
C LYS A 321 3.14 -16.03 5.20
N HIS A 322 2.27 -15.08 5.50
CA HIS A 322 2.67 -13.70 5.80
C HIS A 322 3.38 -13.57 7.15
N LEU A 323 2.90 -14.31 8.16
CA LEU A 323 3.54 -14.34 9.48
C LEU A 323 4.98 -14.87 9.41
N ALA A 324 5.26 -15.86 8.56
CA ALA A 324 6.59 -16.46 8.42
C ALA A 324 7.68 -15.43 8.12
N TRP A 325 7.40 -14.46 7.28
CA TRP A 325 8.33 -13.37 6.98
C TRP A 325 8.68 -12.54 8.23
N HIS A 326 7.68 -12.25 9.07
CA HIS A 326 7.88 -11.50 10.31
C HIS A 326 8.63 -12.31 11.37
N MET A 327 8.39 -13.63 11.43
CA MET A 327 9.15 -14.53 12.31
C MET A 327 10.63 -14.52 11.94
N GLU A 328 10.94 -14.67 10.66
CA GLU A 328 12.32 -14.58 10.16
C GLU A 328 12.96 -13.21 10.42
N ASN A 329 12.23 -12.14 10.14
CA ASN A 329 12.69 -10.77 10.35
C ASN A 329 13.01 -10.45 11.83
N GLN A 330 12.26 -11.06 12.77
CA GLN A 330 12.49 -10.97 14.20
C GLN A 330 13.48 -12.04 14.73
N LYS A 331 14.06 -12.84 13.84
CA LYS A 331 15.03 -13.90 14.16
C LYS A 331 14.49 -14.95 15.13
N ILE A 332 13.23 -15.32 14.95
CA ILE A 332 12.59 -16.39 15.72
C ILE A 332 12.74 -17.70 14.94
N ASP A 333 13.40 -18.67 15.53
CA ASP A 333 13.53 -20.01 14.95
C ASP A 333 12.23 -20.80 15.14
N THR A 334 11.54 -21.07 14.03
CA THR A 334 10.26 -21.77 14.03
C THR A 334 10.40 -23.28 13.78
N SER A 335 11.61 -23.81 13.69
CA SER A 335 11.86 -25.23 13.35
C SER A 335 11.41 -26.20 14.43
N ASN A 336 11.40 -25.77 15.68
CA ASN A 336 11.08 -26.60 16.85
C ASN A 336 9.88 -26.08 17.66
N GLY A 337 8.80 -25.75 16.99
CA GLY A 337 7.60 -25.23 17.63
C GLY A 337 6.33 -25.63 16.90
N PRO A 338 5.21 -25.01 17.26
CA PRO A 338 3.94 -25.27 16.60
C PRO A 338 3.93 -24.81 15.15
N ALA A 339 3.00 -25.32 14.36
CA ALA A 339 2.72 -24.81 13.02
C ALA A 339 2.25 -23.35 13.10
N LEU A 340 2.72 -22.50 12.19
CA LEU A 340 2.36 -21.08 12.20
C LEU A 340 0.86 -20.84 12.04
N ALA A 341 0.13 -21.72 11.35
CA ALA A 341 -1.33 -21.65 11.26
C ALA A 341 -1.99 -21.77 12.65
N ASP A 342 -1.46 -22.60 13.53
CA ASP A 342 -1.96 -22.74 14.90
C ASP A 342 -1.63 -21.52 15.74
N VAL A 343 -0.48 -20.90 15.51
CA VAL A 343 -0.10 -19.61 16.13
C VAL A 343 -1.08 -18.51 15.73
N VAL A 344 -1.43 -18.43 14.46
CA VAL A 344 -2.42 -17.47 13.96
C VAL A 344 -3.76 -17.67 14.67
N THR A 345 -4.25 -18.89 14.74
CA THR A 345 -5.52 -19.22 15.41
C THR A 345 -5.49 -18.82 16.88
N LEU A 346 -4.36 -19.05 17.56
CA LEU A 346 -4.20 -18.72 18.97
C LEU A 346 -4.19 -17.20 19.24
N LEU A 347 -3.52 -16.41 18.40
CA LEU A 347 -3.16 -15.02 18.68
C LEU A 347 -3.94 -13.97 17.89
N ALA A 348 -4.68 -14.34 16.84
CA ALA A 348 -5.30 -13.39 15.93
C ALA A 348 -6.25 -12.39 16.61
N GLU A 349 -7.03 -12.82 17.61
CA GLU A 349 -7.93 -11.93 18.34
C GLU A 349 -7.21 -10.89 19.20
N ARG A 350 -5.97 -11.15 19.57
CA ARG A 350 -5.20 -10.38 20.53
C ARG A 350 -4.18 -9.43 19.88
N CYS A 351 -4.04 -9.49 18.56
CA CYS A 351 -3.05 -8.73 17.81
C CYS A 351 -3.71 -7.87 16.74
N ASN A 352 -3.16 -6.68 16.51
CA ASN A 352 -3.59 -5.79 15.44
C ASN A 352 -2.70 -5.90 14.19
N THR A 353 -1.46 -6.40 14.36
CA THR A 353 -0.50 -6.57 13.29
C THR A 353 0.23 -7.90 13.38
N LEU A 354 0.81 -8.33 12.26
CA LEU A 354 1.67 -9.52 12.22
C LEU A 354 3.00 -9.30 12.97
N VAL A 355 3.46 -8.05 13.08
CA VAL A 355 4.63 -7.71 13.90
C VAL A 355 4.35 -8.03 15.37
N GLU A 356 3.21 -7.60 15.88
CA GLU A 356 2.76 -7.94 17.25
C GLU A 356 2.62 -9.44 17.43
N MET A 357 1.99 -10.12 16.46
CA MET A 357 1.76 -11.57 16.52
C MET A 357 3.08 -12.33 16.59
N ALA A 358 4.07 -11.99 15.79
CA ALA A 358 5.39 -12.59 15.84
C ALA A 358 6.05 -12.35 17.20
N ALA A 359 6.06 -11.13 17.70
CA ALA A 359 6.64 -10.80 19.01
C ALA A 359 5.96 -11.56 20.15
N GLN A 360 4.62 -11.62 20.16
CA GLN A 360 3.85 -12.31 21.19
C GLN A 360 3.95 -13.83 21.09
N SER A 361 4.31 -14.38 19.94
CA SER A 361 4.47 -15.83 19.74
C SER A 361 5.81 -16.39 20.21
N ARG A 362 6.78 -15.54 20.55
CA ARG A 362 8.16 -15.93 20.80
C ARG A 362 8.29 -17.07 21.83
N TYR A 363 7.53 -17.01 22.93
CA TYR A 363 7.55 -18.06 23.97
C TYR A 363 7.06 -19.43 23.49
N LEU A 364 6.37 -19.49 22.35
CA LEU A 364 5.96 -20.77 21.75
C LEU A 364 7.13 -21.49 21.06
N PHE A 365 8.20 -20.79 20.74
CA PHE A 365 9.35 -21.29 19.97
C PHE A 365 10.65 -21.28 20.75
N GLU A 366 10.84 -20.33 21.66
CA GLU A 366 12.08 -20.10 22.40
C GLU A 366 11.83 -20.04 23.90
N ASP A 367 12.82 -20.40 24.68
CA ASP A 367 12.77 -20.16 26.12
C ASP A 367 13.08 -18.68 26.42
N PHE A 368 12.37 -18.14 27.38
CA PHE A 368 12.57 -16.77 27.83
C PHE A 368 13.60 -16.73 28.98
N GLU A 369 14.41 -15.69 29.01
CA GLU A 369 15.44 -15.50 30.03
C GLU A 369 14.88 -15.02 31.37
N ALA A 370 13.91 -14.12 31.32
CA ALA A 370 13.31 -13.50 32.49
C ALA A 370 11.78 -13.64 32.50
N ILE A 371 11.24 -13.78 33.70
CA ILE A 371 9.80 -13.71 33.95
C ILE A 371 9.45 -12.26 34.25
N ASP A 372 8.30 -11.80 33.75
CA ASP A 372 7.77 -10.47 34.08
C ASP A 372 7.73 -10.27 35.60
N GLU A 373 8.38 -9.23 36.09
CA GLU A 373 8.57 -9.01 37.51
C GLU A 373 7.24 -8.83 38.26
N ALA A 374 6.32 -8.06 37.70
CA ALA A 374 5.01 -7.82 38.30
C ALA A 374 4.15 -9.10 38.33
N ALA A 375 4.21 -9.88 37.25
CA ALA A 375 3.51 -11.16 37.18
C ALA A 375 4.08 -12.18 38.18
N ALA A 376 5.41 -12.28 38.27
CA ALA A 376 6.07 -13.15 39.24
C ALA A 376 5.73 -12.74 40.68
N LYS A 377 5.80 -11.46 40.99
CA LYS A 377 5.47 -10.93 42.31
C LYS A 377 4.03 -11.26 42.72
N LYS A 378 3.11 -11.24 41.80
CA LYS A 378 1.69 -11.48 42.06
C LYS A 378 1.33 -12.97 42.11
N HIS A 379 1.89 -13.79 41.22
CA HIS A 379 1.43 -15.14 40.94
C HIS A 379 2.42 -16.27 41.32
N LEU A 380 3.71 -15.95 41.50
CA LEU A 380 4.75 -16.91 41.90
C LEU A 380 5.19 -16.68 43.33
N ARG A 381 4.21 -16.63 44.23
CA ARG A 381 4.46 -16.59 45.70
C ARG A 381 4.47 -18.02 46.25
N GLY A 382 4.89 -18.17 47.50
CA GLY A 382 4.95 -19.47 48.19
C GLY A 382 3.67 -20.29 48.10
N VAL A 383 2.49 -19.63 48.14
CA VAL A 383 1.18 -20.30 47.98
C VAL A 383 0.95 -20.95 46.61
N ALA A 384 1.71 -20.60 45.60
CA ALA A 384 1.65 -21.19 44.27
C ALA A 384 2.45 -22.46 44.12
N ALA A 385 3.34 -22.80 45.04
CA ALA A 385 4.21 -23.98 44.94
C ALA A 385 3.44 -25.28 44.92
N GLU A 386 2.47 -25.47 45.82
CA GLU A 386 1.65 -26.67 45.86
C GLU A 386 0.79 -26.86 44.60
N PRO A 387 0.02 -25.86 44.13
CA PRO A 387 -0.73 -25.99 42.87
C PRO A 387 0.15 -26.33 41.69
N LEU A 388 1.29 -25.68 41.53
CA LEU A 388 2.24 -25.96 40.43
C LEU A 388 2.84 -27.34 40.49
N ALA A 389 3.25 -27.81 41.69
CA ALA A 389 3.82 -29.12 41.86
C ALA A 389 2.80 -30.25 41.58
N LEU A 390 1.55 -30.09 42.04
CA LEU A 390 0.48 -31.02 41.75
C LEU A 390 0.13 -31.03 40.26
N ALA A 391 0.00 -29.89 39.66
CA ALA A 391 -0.24 -29.75 38.21
C ALA A 391 0.88 -30.43 37.42
N LYS A 392 2.14 -30.21 37.77
CA LYS A 392 3.29 -30.87 37.13
C LYS A 392 3.19 -32.38 37.17
N THR A 393 2.88 -32.92 38.32
CA THR A 393 2.75 -34.39 38.49
C THR A 393 1.68 -34.95 37.57
N LYS A 394 0.51 -34.29 37.52
CA LYS A 394 -0.60 -34.73 36.67
C LYS A 394 -0.27 -34.55 35.18
N LEU A 395 0.38 -33.43 34.80
CA LEU A 395 0.81 -33.18 33.42
C LEU A 395 1.85 -34.21 32.94
N ALA A 396 2.78 -34.60 33.80
CA ALA A 396 3.78 -35.60 33.47
C ALA A 396 3.14 -36.97 33.17
N ALA A 397 2.06 -37.30 33.85
CA ALA A 397 1.31 -38.56 33.67
C ALA A 397 0.26 -38.51 32.53
N LEU A 398 0.04 -37.34 31.90
CA LEU A 398 -0.96 -37.17 30.88
C LEU A 398 -0.55 -37.83 29.57
N ASP A 399 -1.36 -38.75 29.05
CA ASP A 399 -1.09 -39.48 27.80
C ASP A 399 -1.46 -38.71 26.56
N SER A 400 -2.52 -37.90 26.63
CA SER A 400 -3.03 -37.10 25.53
C SER A 400 -2.79 -35.61 25.78
N TRP A 401 -1.96 -34.96 24.94
CA TRP A 401 -1.61 -33.55 25.08
C TRP A 401 -2.48 -32.69 24.15
N THR A 402 -3.74 -32.53 24.54
CA THR A 402 -4.73 -31.72 23.81
C THR A 402 -5.25 -30.59 24.69
N THR A 403 -5.79 -29.54 24.06
CA THR A 403 -6.38 -28.40 24.79
C THR A 403 -7.45 -28.85 25.77
N GLU A 404 -8.32 -29.79 25.37
CA GLU A 404 -9.40 -30.34 26.18
C GLU A 404 -8.86 -31.10 27.39
N ALA A 405 -7.92 -32.00 27.16
CA ALA A 405 -7.31 -32.80 28.25
C ALA A 405 -6.56 -31.90 29.25
N LEU A 406 -5.88 -30.87 28.76
CA LEU A 406 -5.18 -29.89 29.60
C LEU A 406 -6.15 -29.04 30.42
N HIS A 407 -7.27 -28.65 29.84
CA HIS A 407 -8.32 -27.93 30.55
C HIS A 407 -8.90 -28.74 31.68
N GLU A 408 -9.29 -30.00 31.40
CA GLU A 408 -9.82 -30.95 32.41
C GLU A 408 -8.82 -31.19 33.53
N LEU A 409 -7.53 -31.28 33.21
CA LEU A 409 -6.48 -31.46 34.21
C LEU A 409 -6.36 -30.25 35.13
N ILE A 410 -6.45 -29.05 34.62
CA ILE A 410 -6.43 -27.84 35.45
C ILE A 410 -7.64 -27.75 36.35
N GLU A 411 -8.84 -28.09 35.85
CA GLU A 411 -10.06 -28.18 36.66
C GLU A 411 -9.94 -29.20 37.77
N ALA A 412 -9.47 -30.42 37.44
CA ALA A 412 -9.29 -31.51 38.40
C ALA A 412 -8.27 -31.15 39.47
N THR A 413 -7.20 -30.43 39.10
CA THR A 413 -6.18 -29.96 40.05
C THR A 413 -6.75 -28.93 41.00
N ALA A 414 -7.52 -27.97 40.51
CA ALA A 414 -8.19 -26.95 41.33
C ALA A 414 -9.22 -27.62 42.30
N ALA A 415 -10.01 -28.56 41.80
CA ALA A 415 -10.99 -29.28 42.61
C ALA A 415 -10.34 -30.11 43.74
N GLU A 416 -9.24 -30.80 43.43
CA GLU A 416 -8.49 -31.58 44.42
C GLU A 416 -7.92 -30.69 45.55
N LEU A 417 -7.49 -29.49 45.20
CA LEU A 417 -6.99 -28.51 46.17
C LEU A 417 -8.08 -27.70 46.87
N GLY A 418 -9.32 -27.87 46.47
CA GLY A 418 -10.43 -27.06 47.00
C GLY A 418 -10.28 -25.56 46.65
N GLN A 419 -9.65 -25.25 45.52
CA GLN A 419 -9.35 -23.88 45.10
C GLN A 419 -10.04 -23.56 43.78
N GLY A 420 -10.17 -22.24 43.47
CA GLY A 420 -10.66 -21.81 42.18
C GLY A 420 -9.63 -22.01 41.06
N MET A 421 -10.12 -22.09 39.82
CA MET A 421 -9.30 -22.29 38.61
C MET A 421 -8.12 -21.31 38.49
N GLY A 422 -8.33 -20.06 38.88
CA GLY A 422 -7.29 -19.01 38.80
C GLY A 422 -6.09 -19.25 39.72
N LYS A 423 -6.27 -20.02 40.80
CA LYS A 423 -5.17 -20.35 41.73
C LYS A 423 -4.20 -21.38 41.15
N VAL A 424 -4.64 -22.15 40.15
CA VAL A 424 -3.82 -23.07 39.38
C VAL A 424 -3.42 -22.45 38.03
N GLY A 425 -4.37 -21.86 37.33
CA GLY A 425 -4.19 -21.33 35.98
C GLY A 425 -3.25 -20.14 35.91
N MET A 426 -3.31 -19.18 36.86
CA MET A 426 -2.44 -18.00 36.82
C MET A 426 -0.98 -18.33 37.09
N PRO A 427 -0.61 -19.12 38.09
CA PRO A 427 0.77 -19.58 38.27
C PRO A 427 1.28 -20.37 37.05
N LEU A 428 0.46 -21.25 36.44
CA LEU A 428 0.81 -21.97 35.23
C LEU A 428 1.09 -21.02 34.06
N ARG A 429 0.26 -20.00 33.89
CA ARG A 429 0.44 -18.99 32.84
C ARG A 429 1.78 -18.27 32.97
N VAL A 430 2.09 -17.80 34.14
CA VAL A 430 3.38 -17.11 34.40
C VAL A 430 4.56 -18.06 34.22
N ALA A 431 4.44 -19.31 34.70
CA ALA A 431 5.47 -20.33 34.53
C ALA A 431 5.76 -20.65 33.06
N VAL A 432 4.69 -20.82 32.27
CA VAL A 432 4.79 -21.31 30.87
C VAL A 432 5.10 -20.17 29.89
N THR A 433 4.60 -18.98 30.14
CA THR A 433 4.77 -17.84 29.21
C THR A 433 5.75 -16.78 29.67
N GLY A 434 6.05 -16.74 30.98
CA GLY A 434 6.79 -15.65 31.60
C GLY A 434 5.98 -14.37 31.79
N LEU A 435 4.68 -14.39 31.46
CA LEU A 435 3.81 -13.21 31.40
C LEU A 435 2.55 -13.39 32.26
N GLY A 436 1.98 -12.29 32.71
CA GLY A 436 0.71 -12.27 33.45
C GLY A 436 -0.53 -12.32 32.55
N GLN A 437 -0.37 -12.11 31.27
CA GLN A 437 -1.44 -12.15 30.27
C GLN A 437 -1.04 -13.02 29.07
N SER A 438 -1.96 -13.83 28.62
CA SER A 438 -1.80 -14.70 27.45
C SER A 438 -3.19 -15.13 26.96
N PRO A 439 -3.29 -15.80 25.81
CA PRO A 439 -4.46 -16.61 25.49
C PRO A 439 -4.74 -17.66 26.59
N ALA A 440 -5.84 -18.42 26.46
CA ALA A 440 -6.18 -19.48 27.39
C ALA A 440 -4.99 -20.40 27.62
N ILE A 441 -4.67 -20.66 28.88
CA ILE A 441 -3.44 -21.41 29.25
C ILE A 441 -3.42 -22.84 28.72
N ASP A 442 -4.56 -23.52 28.66
CA ASP A 442 -4.72 -24.83 28.08
C ASP A 442 -4.30 -24.83 26.57
N ALA A 443 -4.78 -23.87 25.80
CA ALA A 443 -4.42 -23.74 24.39
C ALA A 443 -2.93 -23.36 24.21
N VAL A 444 -2.39 -22.51 25.07
CA VAL A 444 -0.96 -22.16 25.08
C VAL A 444 -0.10 -23.39 25.38
N MET A 445 -0.42 -24.14 26.41
CA MET A 445 0.33 -25.34 26.78
C MET A 445 0.27 -26.41 25.68
N ALA A 446 -0.86 -26.56 25.00
CA ALA A 446 -1.00 -27.47 23.88
C ALA A 446 0.03 -27.16 22.76
N LEU A 447 0.28 -25.91 22.47
CA LEU A 447 1.24 -25.50 21.46
C LEU A 447 2.69 -25.44 21.93
N VAL A 448 2.94 -25.14 23.20
CA VAL A 448 4.29 -25.14 23.79
C VAL A 448 4.87 -26.56 23.83
N GLY A 449 4.03 -27.55 24.11
CA GLY A 449 4.42 -28.93 24.16
C GLY A 449 4.82 -29.42 25.56
N LYS A 450 4.61 -30.72 25.82
CA LYS A 450 4.75 -31.33 27.14
C LYS A 450 6.13 -31.11 27.77
N GLU A 451 7.17 -31.44 27.03
CA GLU A 451 8.56 -31.36 27.55
C GLU A 451 8.92 -29.96 28.02
N ARG A 452 8.63 -28.97 27.19
CA ARG A 452 8.94 -27.56 27.47
C ARG A 452 8.08 -27.00 28.59
N VAL A 453 6.80 -27.39 28.66
CA VAL A 453 5.89 -27.01 29.76
C VAL A 453 6.43 -27.52 31.11
N LEU A 454 6.78 -28.78 31.19
CA LEU A 454 7.31 -29.37 32.41
C LEU A 454 8.61 -28.71 32.87
N ALA A 455 9.53 -28.44 31.94
CA ALA A 455 10.79 -27.75 32.25
C ALA A 455 10.53 -26.34 32.77
N ARG A 456 9.58 -25.61 32.20
CA ARG A 456 9.22 -24.24 32.64
C ARG A 456 8.52 -24.23 33.99
N ILE A 457 7.74 -25.24 34.32
CA ILE A 457 7.16 -25.39 35.67
C ILE A 457 8.27 -25.62 36.70
N ASP A 458 9.26 -26.48 36.39
CA ASP A 458 10.41 -26.70 37.27
C ASP A 458 11.17 -25.40 37.55
N ARG A 459 11.39 -24.60 36.51
CA ARG A 459 12.03 -23.29 36.64
C ARG A 459 11.23 -22.32 37.53
N ALA A 460 9.89 -22.33 37.38
CA ALA A 460 9.02 -21.50 38.22
C ALA A 460 9.02 -21.96 39.69
N LEU A 461 9.03 -23.27 39.93
CA LEU A 461 9.14 -23.83 41.29
C LEU A 461 10.49 -23.44 41.93
N ALA A 462 11.60 -23.52 41.20
CA ALA A 462 12.91 -23.06 41.67
C ALA A 462 12.92 -21.58 41.99
N TYR A 463 12.25 -20.74 41.17
CA TYR A 463 12.09 -19.31 41.43
C TYR A 463 11.34 -19.05 42.74
N ILE A 464 10.24 -19.78 42.99
CA ILE A 464 9.44 -19.64 44.23
C ILE A 464 10.28 -20.03 45.43
N GLU A 465 11.00 -21.18 45.36
CA GLU A 465 11.87 -21.65 46.44
C GLU A 465 12.97 -20.62 46.81
N ALA A 466 13.64 -20.08 45.78
CA ALA A 466 14.67 -19.02 45.97
C ALA A 466 14.10 -17.75 46.59
N ARG A 467 12.88 -17.38 46.19
CA ARG A 467 12.19 -16.20 46.75
C ARG A 467 11.82 -16.42 48.23
N MET A 468 11.26 -17.58 48.56
CA MET A 468 10.92 -17.93 49.95
C MET A 468 12.13 -18.00 50.88
N ALA A 469 13.28 -18.44 50.36
CA ALA A 469 14.54 -18.47 51.12
C ALA A 469 15.13 -17.08 51.37
N ALA A 470 14.76 -16.09 50.57
CA ALA A 470 15.19 -14.70 50.69
C ALA A 470 14.29 -13.82 51.60
N GLU A 471 13.05 -14.28 51.88
CA GLU A 471 12.10 -13.67 52.84
C GLU A 471 12.34 -14.15 54.27
#